data_e943591fbb57f4cbcb1dd22446667176
#
_entry.id   e943591fbb57f4cbcb1dd22446667176
#
_cell.length_a   1.000
_cell.length_b   1.000
_cell.length_c   1.000
_cell.angle_alpha   90.00
_cell.angle_beta   90.00
_cell.angle_gamma   90.00
#
_symmetry.space_group_name_H-M   'P 1'
#
loop_
_entity.id
_entity.type
_entity.pdbx_description
1 polymer ?
#
loop_
_entity_poly.entity_id
_entity_poly.type
_entity_poly.pdbx_seq_one_letter_code
_entity_poly.pdbx_strand_id
1 'polypeptide(L)'
;METGTAPDAGDAPILGNWYVNIFPIDGRKATLYVSESTLLSFFLLHGEKPIDPDRIVGSFLGGLGQLLKFADFTPNEIEEVLKYYVDGDACFVRVTDLSFMGSVNAIMQTYTYNIDDNGGLDQTDLTDLILAVNSQIPQKRLGGDTALEVTRNLLKVAKHPLRLVYSASSKRPD
;
A
#
# COMPACT_ATOMS: atom_id res chain seq x y z
N MET A 1 4.27 34.17 4.42
CA MET A 1 3.46 33.11 5.06
C MET A 1 2.49 32.61 4.00
N GLU A 2 2.85 31.59 3.26
CA GLU A 2 1.92 30.92 2.34
C GLU A 2 1.18 29.85 3.13
N THR A 3 -0.13 30.06 3.30
CA THR A 3 -1.05 29.08 3.84
C THR A 3 -1.26 28.01 2.77
N GLY A 4 -0.56 26.90 2.88
CA GLY A 4 -0.82 25.73 2.06
C GLY A 4 -2.27 25.29 2.23
N THR A 5 -3.05 25.41 1.19
CA THR A 5 -4.42 24.90 1.12
C THR A 5 -4.34 23.39 1.30
N ALA A 6 -5.04 22.87 2.31
CA ALA A 6 -5.20 21.42 2.46
C ALA A 6 -5.80 20.84 1.16
N PRO A 7 -5.29 19.71 0.64
CA PRO A 7 -5.86 19.10 -0.56
C PRO A 7 -7.34 18.79 -0.33
N ASP A 8 -8.13 19.06 -1.34
CA ASP A 8 -9.57 18.78 -1.35
C ASP A 8 -9.80 17.27 -1.05
N ALA A 9 -10.81 16.98 -0.24
CA ALA A 9 -11.15 15.60 0.21
C ALA A 9 -11.48 14.62 -0.95
N GLY A 10 -11.45 15.08 -2.20
CA GLY A 10 -11.62 14.27 -3.41
C GLY A 10 -10.34 13.71 -4.02
N ASP A 11 -9.17 14.20 -3.59
CA ASP A 11 -7.87 13.89 -4.20
C ASP A 11 -6.96 12.99 -3.34
N ALA A 12 -7.49 12.38 -2.29
CA ALA A 12 -6.70 11.46 -1.47
C ALA A 12 -6.38 10.16 -2.23
N PRO A 13 -5.14 9.65 -2.13
CA PRO A 13 -4.78 8.38 -2.74
C PRO A 13 -5.67 7.23 -2.26
N ILE A 14 -6.16 6.38 -3.16
CA ILE A 14 -7.08 5.27 -2.85
C ILE A 14 -6.50 4.34 -1.78
N LEU A 15 -5.21 4.05 -1.84
CA LEU A 15 -4.51 3.18 -0.88
C LEU A 15 -3.90 3.95 0.29
N GLY A 16 -4.17 5.26 0.42
CA GLY A 16 -3.67 6.09 1.50
C GLY A 16 -2.16 6.31 1.48
N ASN A 17 -1.60 6.59 2.66
CA ASN A 17 -0.16 6.74 2.84
C ASN A 17 0.55 5.38 2.86
N TRP A 18 1.83 5.39 2.62
CA TRP A 18 2.66 4.20 2.64
C TRP A 18 3.75 4.30 3.69
N TYR A 19 3.88 3.26 4.47
CA TYR A 19 5.03 3.06 5.35
C TYR A 19 6.19 2.49 4.56
N VAL A 20 7.36 3.05 4.78
CA VAL A 20 8.60 2.63 4.13
C VAL A 20 9.65 2.35 5.20
N ASN A 21 10.24 1.17 5.17
CA ASN A 21 11.31 0.80 6.08
C ASN A 21 12.38 -0.05 5.38
N ILE A 22 13.61 0.17 5.77
CA ILE A 22 14.75 -0.64 5.32
C ILE A 22 15.04 -1.66 6.42
N PHE A 23 15.04 -2.93 6.05
CA PHE A 23 15.29 -4.02 7.00
C PHE A 23 16.21 -5.07 6.38
N PRO A 24 16.95 -5.80 7.23
CA PRO A 24 17.76 -6.93 6.79
C PRO A 24 16.88 -8.16 6.57
N ILE A 25 17.11 -8.88 5.49
CA ILE A 25 16.48 -10.16 5.21
C ILE A 25 17.50 -11.08 4.53
N ASP A 26 17.75 -12.24 5.14
CA ASP A 26 18.73 -13.23 4.67
C ASP A 26 20.09 -12.60 4.29
N GLY A 27 20.64 -11.74 5.19
CA GLY A 27 21.92 -11.06 5.00
C GLY A 27 21.91 -9.93 3.95
N ARG A 28 20.80 -9.65 3.31
CA ARG A 28 20.65 -8.55 2.33
C ARG A 28 19.78 -7.43 2.90
N LYS A 29 19.90 -6.23 2.35
CA LYS A 29 19.01 -5.12 2.65
C LYS A 29 17.79 -5.15 1.73
N ALA A 30 16.62 -4.89 2.30
CA ALA A 30 15.39 -4.74 1.55
C ALA A 30 14.64 -3.48 2.01
N THR A 31 13.87 -2.88 1.12
CA THR A 31 12.88 -1.86 1.48
C THR A 31 11.50 -2.49 1.49
N LEU A 32 10.83 -2.43 2.64
CA LEU A 32 9.45 -2.81 2.82
C LEU A 32 8.55 -1.61 2.59
N TYR A 33 7.47 -1.82 1.86
CA TYR A 33 6.38 -0.86 1.65
C TYR A 33 5.08 -1.46 2.16
N VAL A 34 4.34 -0.72 3.00
CA VAL A 34 3.05 -1.16 3.55
C VAL A 34 2.05 -0.02 3.46
N SER A 35 0.90 -0.27 2.83
CA SER A 35 -0.22 0.68 2.79
C SER A 35 -0.85 0.84 4.17
N GLU A 36 -1.03 2.06 4.62
CA GLU A 36 -1.71 2.37 5.89
C GLU A 36 -3.18 1.96 5.87
N SER A 37 -3.85 2.09 4.74
CA SER A 37 -5.28 1.85 4.60
C SER A 37 -5.63 0.37 4.40
N THR A 38 -4.79 -0.40 3.70
CA THR A 38 -5.12 -1.77 3.26
C THR A 38 -4.17 -2.83 3.78
N LEU A 39 -3.05 -2.44 4.39
CA LEU A 39 -1.92 -3.32 4.71
C LEU A 39 -1.34 -4.08 3.50
N LEU A 40 -1.71 -3.67 2.27
CA LEU A 40 -1.06 -4.17 1.07
C LEU A 40 0.44 -3.92 1.18
N SER A 41 1.23 -4.95 0.97
CA SER A 41 2.66 -4.89 1.24
C SER A 41 3.50 -5.56 0.16
N PHE A 42 4.68 -5.07 -0.03
CA PHE A 42 5.73 -5.70 -0.82
C PHE A 42 7.10 -5.20 -0.36
N PHE A 43 8.13 -5.92 -0.73
CA PHE A 43 9.49 -5.47 -0.49
C PHE A 43 10.35 -5.63 -1.74
N LEU A 44 11.39 -4.83 -1.81
CA LEU A 44 12.36 -4.84 -2.90
C LEU A 44 13.76 -5.02 -2.31
N LEU A 45 14.52 -5.95 -2.87
CA LEU A 45 15.89 -6.20 -2.50
C LEU A 45 16.80 -5.09 -3.06
N HIS A 46 17.75 -4.64 -2.24
CA HIS A 46 18.77 -3.70 -2.69
C HIS A 46 19.97 -4.43 -3.26
N GLY A 47 20.55 -3.81 -4.30
CA GLY A 47 21.89 -4.15 -4.76
C GLY A 47 22.97 -3.49 -3.88
N GLU A 48 24.21 -3.53 -4.33
CA GLU A 48 25.36 -2.97 -3.61
C GLU A 48 25.38 -1.42 -3.55
N LYS A 49 24.54 -0.76 -4.33
CA LYS A 49 24.51 0.70 -4.39
C LYS A 49 23.80 1.32 -3.19
N PRO A 50 24.26 2.51 -2.70
CA PRO A 50 23.57 3.24 -1.65
C PRO A 50 22.10 3.51 -2.01
N ILE A 51 21.25 3.53 -0.99
CA ILE A 51 19.82 3.83 -1.14
C ILE A 51 19.66 5.35 -1.23
N ASP A 52 19.14 5.80 -2.36
CA ASP A 52 18.82 7.19 -2.63
C ASP A 52 17.31 7.41 -2.41
N PRO A 53 16.89 8.46 -1.68
CA PRO A 53 15.48 8.79 -1.49
C PRO A 53 14.67 8.86 -2.79
N ASP A 54 15.22 9.43 -3.86
CA ASP A 54 14.54 9.50 -5.16
C ASP A 54 14.31 8.11 -5.78
N ARG A 55 15.22 7.18 -5.53
CA ARG A 55 15.06 5.78 -5.95
C ARG A 55 14.00 5.05 -5.16
N ILE A 56 13.79 5.40 -3.89
CA ILE A 56 12.74 4.79 -3.07
C ILE A 56 11.37 5.05 -3.70
N VAL A 57 11.10 6.26 -4.16
CA VAL A 57 9.83 6.64 -4.80
C VAL A 57 9.67 5.93 -6.15
N GLY A 58 10.68 5.96 -7.01
CA GLY A 58 10.64 5.26 -8.31
C GLY A 58 10.47 3.75 -8.16
N SER A 59 11.17 3.14 -7.21
CA SER A 59 11.04 1.72 -6.89
C SER A 59 9.66 1.38 -6.32
N PHE A 60 9.08 2.27 -5.52
CA PHE A 60 7.72 2.14 -5.02
C PHE A 60 6.70 2.03 -6.16
N LEU A 61 6.73 2.96 -7.12
CA LEU A 61 5.79 2.97 -8.24
C LEU A 61 5.93 1.70 -9.10
N GLY A 62 7.15 1.32 -9.40
CA GLY A 62 7.43 0.08 -10.15
C GLY A 62 6.98 -1.17 -9.41
N GLY A 63 7.28 -1.29 -8.12
CA GLY A 63 6.89 -2.41 -7.27
C GLY A 63 5.39 -2.53 -7.09
N LEU A 64 4.71 -1.41 -6.82
CA LEU A 64 3.24 -1.38 -6.70
C LEU A 64 2.55 -1.78 -8.00
N GLY A 65 2.99 -1.23 -9.14
CA GLY A 65 2.45 -1.60 -10.44
C GLY A 65 2.62 -3.08 -10.76
N GLN A 66 3.77 -3.65 -10.45
CA GLN A 66 4.05 -5.09 -10.59
C GLN A 66 3.15 -5.94 -9.69
N LEU A 67 3.04 -5.60 -8.41
CA LEU A 67 2.19 -6.31 -7.47
C LEU A 67 0.73 -6.34 -7.93
N LEU A 68 0.18 -5.20 -8.33
CA LEU A 68 -1.19 -5.12 -8.81
C LEU A 68 -1.40 -5.94 -10.10
N LYS A 69 -0.42 -5.93 -10.99
CA LYS A 69 -0.46 -6.75 -12.21
C LYS A 69 -0.47 -8.25 -11.89
N PHE A 70 0.41 -8.73 -11.00
CA PHE A 70 0.43 -10.13 -10.58
C PHE A 70 -0.79 -10.53 -9.77
N ALA A 71 -1.45 -9.59 -9.10
CA ALA A 71 -2.71 -9.80 -8.39
C ALA A 71 -3.96 -9.70 -9.30
N ASP A 72 -3.78 -9.74 -10.63
CA ASP A 72 -4.85 -9.74 -11.63
C ASP A 72 -5.74 -8.48 -11.63
N PHE A 73 -5.18 -7.32 -11.27
CA PHE A 73 -5.85 -6.05 -11.49
C PHE A 73 -5.75 -5.66 -12.97
N THR A 74 -6.82 -5.06 -13.49
CA THR A 74 -6.83 -4.59 -14.87
C THR A 74 -5.89 -3.40 -15.09
N PRO A 75 -5.39 -3.14 -16.30
CA PRO A 75 -4.56 -1.97 -16.60
C PRO A 75 -5.20 -0.66 -16.16
N ASN A 76 -6.53 -0.51 -16.32
CA ASN A 76 -7.25 0.68 -15.89
C ASN A 76 -7.27 0.84 -14.37
N GLU A 77 -7.42 -0.26 -13.62
CA GLU A 77 -7.36 -0.23 -12.15
C GLU A 77 -5.97 0.15 -11.66
N ILE A 78 -4.93 -0.38 -12.30
CA ILE A 78 -3.54 -0.05 -11.97
C ILE A 78 -3.28 1.44 -12.24
N GLU A 79 -3.70 1.96 -13.38
CA GLU A 79 -3.57 3.38 -13.72
C GLU A 79 -4.31 4.27 -12.72
N GLU A 80 -5.54 3.92 -12.33
CA GLU A 80 -6.34 4.63 -11.32
C GLU A 80 -5.63 4.71 -9.95
N VAL A 81 -4.93 3.65 -9.54
CA VAL A 81 -4.16 3.64 -8.31
C VAL A 81 -2.90 4.49 -8.43
N LEU A 82 -2.13 4.29 -9.50
CA LEU A 82 -0.81 4.90 -9.64
C LEU A 82 -0.87 6.40 -9.91
N LYS A 83 -1.90 6.91 -10.58
CA LYS A 83 -2.01 8.34 -10.93
C LYS A 83 -1.87 9.27 -9.72
N TYR A 84 -2.40 8.88 -8.56
CA TYR A 84 -2.32 9.68 -7.33
C TYR A 84 -0.90 9.78 -6.76
N TYR A 85 -0.02 8.84 -7.11
CA TYR A 85 1.36 8.80 -6.61
C TYR A 85 2.38 9.33 -7.61
N VAL A 86 2.02 9.40 -8.89
CA VAL A 86 2.91 9.90 -9.96
C VAL A 86 3.02 11.42 -9.92
N ASP A 87 1.88 12.10 -9.72
CA ASP A 87 1.77 13.57 -9.80
C ASP A 87 1.96 14.28 -8.46
N GLY A 88 2.12 13.51 -7.37
CA GLY A 88 2.26 14.04 -6.01
C GLY A 88 3.71 14.21 -5.57
N ASP A 89 3.95 15.23 -4.75
CA ASP A 89 5.23 15.39 -4.04
C ASP A 89 5.35 14.31 -2.95
N ALA A 90 6.47 13.60 -2.94
CA ALA A 90 6.75 12.63 -1.88
C ALA A 90 7.17 13.37 -0.60
N CYS A 91 6.46 13.13 0.49
CA CYS A 91 6.77 13.66 1.80
C CYS A 91 6.99 12.51 2.79
N PHE A 92 8.15 12.49 3.44
CA PHE A 92 8.45 11.51 4.48
C PHE A 92 8.04 12.06 5.84
N VAL A 93 7.11 11.39 6.51
CA VAL A 93 6.66 11.74 7.85
C VAL A 93 6.90 10.58 8.82
N ARG A 94 7.09 10.91 10.08
CA ARG A 94 7.28 9.89 11.13
C ARG A 94 5.94 9.24 11.47
N VAL A 95 5.91 7.90 11.50
CA VAL A 95 4.72 7.16 11.95
C VAL A 95 4.59 7.25 13.46
N THR A 96 3.39 7.54 13.94
CA THR A 96 3.04 7.64 15.37
C THR A 96 1.99 6.64 15.82
N ASP A 97 1.31 5.95 14.89
CA ASP A 97 0.30 4.92 15.19
C ASP A 97 0.97 3.59 15.58
N LEU A 98 1.00 3.31 16.88
CA LEU A 98 1.60 2.08 17.42
C LEU A 98 0.83 0.81 17.00
N SER A 99 -0.48 0.90 16.80
CA SER A 99 -1.29 -0.24 16.33
C SER A 99 -0.94 -0.60 14.89
N PHE A 100 -0.77 0.41 14.04
CA PHE A 100 -0.30 0.21 12.67
C PHE A 100 1.11 -0.39 12.64
N MET A 101 2.02 0.12 13.47
CA MET A 101 3.39 -0.42 13.58
C MET A 101 3.40 -1.88 14.03
N GLY A 102 2.48 -2.29 14.90
CA GLY A 102 2.31 -3.70 15.27
C GLY A 102 1.97 -4.59 14.07
N SER A 103 1.08 -4.11 13.19
CA SER A 103 0.73 -4.81 11.94
C SER A 103 1.91 -4.86 10.96
N VAL A 104 2.66 -3.77 10.81
CA VAL A 104 3.87 -3.72 9.97
C VAL A 104 4.91 -4.72 10.44
N ASN A 105 5.17 -4.77 11.75
CA ASN A 105 6.14 -5.72 12.32
C ASN A 105 5.71 -7.18 12.09
N ALA A 106 4.42 -7.48 12.22
CA ALA A 106 3.89 -8.81 11.94
C ALA A 106 4.07 -9.21 10.47
N ILE A 107 3.82 -8.28 9.54
CA ILE A 107 4.04 -8.49 8.10
C ILE A 107 5.53 -8.75 7.82
N MET A 108 6.41 -7.94 8.36
CA MET A 108 7.85 -8.10 8.20
C MET A 108 8.35 -9.45 8.73
N GLN A 109 7.88 -9.86 9.92
CA GLN A 109 8.19 -11.17 10.49
C GLN A 109 7.66 -12.31 9.61
N THR A 110 6.48 -12.15 9.01
CA THR A 110 5.90 -13.15 8.10
C THR A 110 6.78 -13.34 6.88
N TYR A 111 7.26 -12.27 6.26
CA TYR A 111 8.20 -12.36 5.13
C TYR A 111 9.50 -13.06 5.54
N THR A 112 10.10 -12.63 6.64
CA THR A 112 11.36 -13.19 7.14
C THR A 112 11.21 -14.68 7.45
N TYR A 113 10.17 -15.07 8.18
CA TYR A 113 9.91 -16.46 8.54
C TYR A 113 9.75 -17.36 7.30
N ASN A 114 8.96 -16.94 6.31
CA ASN A 114 8.73 -17.76 5.11
C ASN A 114 10.01 -17.91 4.28
N ILE A 115 10.83 -16.88 4.20
CA ILE A 115 12.12 -16.95 3.49
C ILE A 115 13.06 -17.91 4.21
N ASP A 116 13.17 -17.83 5.52
CA ASP A 116 14.00 -18.72 6.32
C ASP A 116 13.52 -20.18 6.22
N ASP A 117 12.20 -20.39 6.30
CA ASP A 117 11.58 -21.72 6.19
C ASP A 117 11.78 -22.36 4.82
N ASN A 118 11.83 -21.56 3.77
CA ASN A 118 12.13 -22.01 2.40
C ASN A 118 13.63 -22.24 2.14
N GLY A 119 14.50 -21.93 3.09
CA GLY A 119 15.95 -22.10 2.93
C GLY A 119 16.68 -20.87 2.40
N GLY A 120 16.10 -19.69 2.47
CA GLY A 120 16.67 -18.41 2.14
C GLY A 120 16.10 -17.77 0.85
N LEU A 121 16.59 -16.57 0.56
CA LEU A 121 16.12 -15.78 -0.60
C LEU A 121 16.29 -16.50 -1.93
N ASP A 122 17.41 -17.21 -2.12
CA ASP A 122 17.71 -17.90 -3.38
C ASP A 122 16.83 -19.13 -3.63
N GLN A 123 16.14 -19.62 -2.60
CA GLN A 123 15.22 -20.77 -2.66
C GLN A 123 13.75 -20.33 -2.63
N THR A 124 13.48 -19.03 -2.57
CA THR A 124 12.12 -18.48 -2.43
C THR A 124 11.69 -17.76 -3.71
N ASP A 125 10.54 -18.14 -4.27
CA ASP A 125 9.87 -17.29 -5.27
C ASP A 125 9.25 -16.08 -4.55
N LEU A 126 9.86 -14.92 -4.72
CA LEU A 126 9.46 -13.69 -4.03
C LEU A 126 8.09 -13.17 -4.52
N THR A 127 7.77 -13.37 -5.79
CA THR A 127 6.47 -12.98 -6.35
C THR A 127 5.36 -13.79 -5.71
N ASP A 128 5.51 -15.10 -5.67
CA ASP A 128 4.53 -16.00 -5.04
C ASP A 128 4.40 -15.73 -3.54
N LEU A 129 5.50 -15.48 -2.83
CA LEU A 129 5.49 -15.13 -1.42
C LEU A 129 4.74 -13.81 -1.17
N ILE A 130 5.04 -12.77 -1.93
CA ILE A 130 4.37 -11.46 -1.78
C ILE A 130 2.87 -11.59 -2.06
N LEU A 131 2.47 -12.31 -3.10
CA LEU A 131 1.08 -12.58 -3.40
C LEU A 131 0.40 -13.38 -2.28
N ALA A 132 1.05 -14.41 -1.76
CA ALA A 132 0.51 -15.23 -0.67
C ALA A 132 0.29 -14.41 0.61
N VAL A 133 1.24 -13.57 1.02
CA VAL A 133 1.11 -12.70 2.19
C VAL A 133 -0.08 -11.76 2.06
N ASN A 134 -0.32 -11.20 0.88
CA ASN A 134 -1.40 -10.26 0.66
C ASN A 134 -2.78 -10.92 0.42
N SER A 135 -2.84 -12.17 -0.05
CA SER A 135 -4.07 -12.84 -0.43
C SER A 135 -4.53 -13.95 0.51
N GLN A 136 -3.64 -14.48 1.35
CA GLN A 136 -3.94 -15.65 2.18
C GLN A 136 -3.85 -15.37 3.68
N ILE A 137 -3.21 -14.27 4.09
CA ILE A 137 -3.02 -13.96 5.50
C ILE A 137 -4.05 -12.93 5.96
N PRO A 138 -5.04 -13.34 6.80
CA PRO A 138 -6.00 -12.43 7.38
C PRO A 138 -5.31 -11.42 8.30
N GLN A 139 -5.74 -10.17 8.24
CA GLN A 139 -5.18 -9.09 9.04
C GLN A 139 -6.17 -8.68 10.14
N LYS A 140 -5.75 -8.77 11.40
CA LYS A 140 -6.59 -8.39 12.54
C LYS A 140 -7.07 -6.94 12.45
N ARG A 141 -6.19 -6.03 12.01
CA ARG A 141 -6.51 -4.61 11.82
C ARG A 141 -7.58 -4.38 10.75
N LEU A 142 -7.74 -5.30 9.81
CA LEU A 142 -8.75 -5.26 8.74
C LEU A 142 -10.00 -6.08 9.06
N GLY A 143 -10.23 -6.44 10.33
CA GLY A 143 -11.38 -7.24 10.74
C GLY A 143 -11.32 -8.71 10.30
N GLY A 144 -10.15 -9.19 9.91
CA GLY A 144 -9.94 -10.56 9.43
C GLY A 144 -9.89 -10.71 7.90
N ASP A 145 -10.10 -9.63 7.16
CA ASP A 145 -9.91 -9.63 5.69
C ASP A 145 -8.43 -9.62 5.33
N THR A 146 -8.11 -10.09 4.13
CA THR A 146 -6.76 -9.98 3.58
C THR A 146 -6.52 -8.60 2.96
N ALA A 147 -5.26 -8.23 2.82
CA ALA A 147 -4.89 -6.94 2.22
C ALA A 147 -5.42 -6.78 0.79
N LEU A 148 -5.39 -7.86 -0.02
CA LEU A 148 -5.93 -7.82 -1.38
C LEU A 148 -7.46 -7.71 -1.43
N GLU A 149 -8.18 -8.35 -0.53
CA GLU A 149 -9.65 -8.22 -0.43
C GLU A 149 -10.05 -6.78 -0.14
N VAL A 150 -9.41 -6.14 0.85
CA VAL A 150 -9.67 -4.74 1.19
C VAL A 150 -9.30 -3.82 0.02
N THR A 151 -8.16 -4.05 -0.63
CA THR A 151 -7.74 -3.27 -1.81
C THR A 151 -8.76 -3.36 -2.95
N ARG A 152 -9.24 -4.56 -3.28
CA ARG A 152 -10.27 -4.77 -4.30
C ARG A 152 -11.58 -4.06 -3.96
N ASN A 153 -11.98 -4.13 -2.70
CA ASN A 153 -13.21 -3.48 -2.23
C ASN A 153 -13.12 -1.96 -2.33
N LEU A 154 -11.97 -1.36 -1.95
CA LEU A 154 -11.76 0.09 -2.09
C LEU A 154 -11.83 0.55 -3.55
N LEU A 155 -11.24 -0.19 -4.47
CA LEU A 155 -11.29 0.13 -5.90
C LEU A 155 -12.70 0.02 -6.48
N LYS A 156 -13.51 -0.92 -6.02
CA LYS A 156 -14.93 -1.02 -6.41
C LYS A 156 -15.73 0.20 -5.93
N VAL A 157 -15.52 0.63 -4.69
CA VAL A 157 -16.19 1.81 -4.11
C VAL A 157 -15.76 3.08 -4.85
N ALA A 158 -14.49 3.24 -5.19
CA ALA A 158 -13.99 4.39 -5.94
C ALA A 158 -14.61 4.49 -7.35
N LYS A 159 -14.90 3.36 -8.00
CA LYS A 159 -15.59 3.31 -9.30
C LYS A 159 -17.06 3.70 -9.22
N HIS A 160 -17.69 3.52 -8.07
CA HIS A 160 -19.11 3.81 -7.83
C HIS A 160 -19.25 4.74 -6.62
N PRO A 161 -18.85 6.03 -6.72
CA PRO A 161 -19.05 6.96 -5.63
C PRO A 161 -20.55 7.03 -5.32
N LEU A 162 -20.93 6.77 -4.07
CA LEU A 162 -22.28 6.97 -3.58
C LEU A 162 -22.63 8.46 -3.74
N ARG A 163 -23.40 8.80 -4.76
CA ARG A 163 -24.05 10.10 -4.85
C ARG A 163 -25.18 10.12 -3.82
N LEU A 164 -24.91 10.70 -2.65
CA LEU A 164 -25.96 11.11 -1.76
C LEU A 164 -26.72 12.27 -2.43
N VAL A 165 -27.83 11.93 -3.09
CA VAL A 165 -28.74 12.95 -3.59
C VAL A 165 -29.55 13.46 -2.40
N TYR A 166 -29.19 14.61 -1.87
CA TYR A 166 -30.00 15.34 -0.92
C TYR A 166 -31.21 15.92 -1.68
N SER A 167 -32.39 15.34 -1.52
CA SER A 167 -33.60 16.03 -1.89
C SER A 167 -33.91 17.06 -0.79
N ALA A 168 -33.55 18.32 -1.05
CA ALA A 168 -34.04 19.41 -0.25
C ALA A 168 -35.55 19.52 -0.50
N SER A 169 -36.34 18.98 0.42
CA SER A 169 -37.78 19.23 0.47
C SER A 169 -37.96 20.71 0.81
N SER A 170 -38.25 21.54 -0.19
CA SER A 170 -38.66 22.92 0.02
C SER A 170 -40.06 22.92 0.62
N LYS A 171 -40.20 22.98 1.94
CA LYS A 171 -41.40 23.49 2.56
C LYS A 171 -41.44 24.99 2.32
N ARG A 172 -42.32 25.45 1.43
CA ARG A 172 -42.78 26.85 1.43
C ARG A 172 -43.55 27.05 2.71
N PRO A 173 -43.31 28.13 3.49
CA PRO A 173 -44.24 28.56 4.50
C PRO A 173 -45.40 29.27 3.76
N ASP A 174 -46.59 28.91 4.11
CA ASP A 174 -47.79 29.71 3.86
C ASP A 174 -47.77 31.03 4.58
#